data_2c2d99a34dd8c2e10fbdeded7a728380
#
_entry.id   2c2d99a34dd8c2e10fbdeded7a728380
#
_cell.length_a   1.000
_cell.length_b   1.000
_cell.length_c   1.000
_cell.angle_alpha   90.00
_cell.angle_beta   90.00
_cell.angle_gamma   90.00
#
_symmetry.space_group_name_H-M   'P 1'
#
loop_
_entity.id
_entity.type
_entity.pdbx_description
1 polymer ?
#
loop_
_entity_poly.entity_id
_entity_poly.type
_entity_poly.pdbx_seq_one_letter_code
_entity_poly.pdbx_strand_id
1 'polypeptide(L)'
;SSGTTGAPKAITHRAGGMLLQLGKEHLLHGGLSRDDVVFQHTTIGWMMWNWLLGALLGGCPIVLYDGSPVYPTGVLWEMAARLGVTVFGTSAAYLSIIERRAFVPTELHDQLKVRMILSTGSPLRAELYPFAEKLVGRPVMVGSITGGSDLCSLFSAHNEALPVYAGETQCLGLGMDVDLSLIHI
;
A
#
# COMPACT_ATOMS: atom_id res chain seq x y z
N SER A 1 10.68 -6.51 -14.66
CA SER A 1 11.51 -5.74 -13.70
C SER A 1 11.57 -4.27 -14.10
N SER A 2 11.96 -3.40 -13.16
CA SER A 2 12.05 -1.94 -13.39
C SER A 2 13.20 -1.50 -14.31
N GLY A 3 14.18 -2.36 -14.57
CA GLY A 3 15.34 -2.04 -15.39
C GLY A 3 16.35 -1.08 -14.75
N THR A 4 16.36 -0.95 -13.43
CA THR A 4 17.28 -0.04 -12.70
C THR A 4 18.76 -0.42 -12.87
N THR A 5 19.06 -1.68 -13.15
CA THR A 5 20.44 -2.19 -13.34
C THR A 5 20.73 -2.66 -14.76
N GLY A 6 19.84 -2.40 -15.71
CA GLY A 6 19.95 -2.84 -17.10
C GLY A 6 18.62 -2.77 -17.82
N ALA A 7 18.50 -3.43 -18.98
CA ALA A 7 17.23 -3.49 -19.70
C ALA A 7 16.15 -4.20 -18.86
N PRO A 8 14.90 -3.68 -18.83
CA PRO A 8 13.80 -4.34 -18.14
C PRO A 8 13.61 -5.77 -18.62
N LYS A 9 13.39 -6.71 -17.68
CA LYS A 9 13.10 -8.11 -17.99
C LYS A 9 11.61 -8.35 -17.94
N ALA A 10 11.04 -8.94 -18.98
CA ALA A 10 9.67 -9.43 -18.96
C ALA A 10 9.60 -10.72 -18.13
N ILE A 11 8.76 -10.70 -17.08
CA ILE A 11 8.58 -11.84 -16.19
C ILE A 11 7.13 -12.28 -16.33
N THR A 12 6.92 -13.56 -16.65
CA THR A 12 5.60 -14.12 -16.85
C THR A 12 5.23 -15.01 -15.67
N HIS A 13 4.11 -14.70 -15.04
CA HIS A 13 3.52 -15.51 -13.98
C HIS A 13 2.29 -16.28 -14.49
N ARG A 14 2.04 -17.46 -13.93
CA ARG A 14 0.84 -18.23 -14.23
C ARG A 14 -0.38 -17.58 -13.58
N ALA A 15 -1.48 -17.45 -14.32
CA ALA A 15 -2.69 -16.81 -13.84
C ALA A 15 -3.21 -17.42 -12.53
N GLY A 16 -3.29 -18.76 -12.42
CA GLY A 16 -3.76 -19.42 -11.18
C GLY A 16 -2.88 -19.13 -9.97
N GLY A 17 -1.54 -19.12 -10.15
CA GLY A 17 -0.61 -18.77 -9.08
C GLY A 17 -0.79 -17.32 -8.64
N MET A 18 -0.99 -16.39 -9.57
CA MET A 18 -1.23 -14.99 -9.26
C MET A 18 -2.54 -14.77 -8.52
N LEU A 19 -3.62 -15.45 -8.94
CA LEU A 19 -4.91 -15.38 -8.25
C LEU A 19 -4.80 -15.84 -6.79
N LEU A 20 -4.13 -16.96 -6.54
CA LEU A 20 -3.89 -17.47 -5.18
C LEU A 20 -3.04 -16.49 -4.36
N GLN A 21 -1.96 -15.98 -4.95
CA GLN A 21 -1.03 -15.08 -4.27
C GLN A 21 -1.70 -13.76 -3.89
N LEU A 22 -2.41 -13.12 -4.83
CA LEU A 22 -3.11 -11.87 -4.58
C LEU A 22 -4.30 -12.09 -3.63
N GLY A 23 -5.04 -13.19 -3.78
CA GLY A 23 -6.11 -13.57 -2.85
C GLY A 23 -5.59 -13.72 -1.42
N LYS A 24 -4.47 -14.41 -1.24
CA LYS A 24 -3.81 -14.53 0.08
C LYS A 24 -3.48 -13.15 0.68
N GLU A 25 -2.89 -12.25 -0.10
CA GLU A 25 -2.49 -10.94 0.38
C GLU A 25 -3.70 -10.07 0.74
N HIS A 26 -4.68 -10.01 -0.11
CA HIS A 26 -5.86 -9.18 0.13
C HIS A 26 -6.75 -9.73 1.23
N LEU A 27 -7.05 -11.02 1.21
CA LEU A 27 -8.02 -11.61 2.13
C LEU A 27 -7.41 -11.97 3.50
N LEU A 28 -6.17 -12.51 3.52
CA LEU A 28 -5.59 -13.03 4.77
C LEU A 28 -4.67 -12.02 5.46
N HIS A 29 -3.97 -11.18 4.70
CA HIS A 29 -3.17 -10.11 5.28
C HIS A 29 -3.96 -8.81 5.46
N GLY A 30 -4.68 -8.40 4.42
CA GLY A 30 -5.43 -7.14 4.40
C GLY A 30 -6.82 -7.21 5.01
N GLY A 31 -7.33 -8.41 5.29
CA GLY A 31 -8.70 -8.58 5.79
C GLY A 31 -9.75 -7.93 4.88
N LEU A 32 -9.49 -7.86 3.56
CA LEU A 32 -10.39 -7.18 2.64
C LEU A 32 -11.72 -7.92 2.50
N SER A 33 -12.79 -7.17 2.50
CA SER A 33 -14.16 -7.63 2.28
C SER A 33 -14.84 -6.81 1.18
N ARG A 34 -16.05 -7.19 0.80
CA ARG A 34 -16.85 -6.46 -0.19
C ARG A 34 -17.22 -5.04 0.22
N ASP A 35 -17.10 -4.73 1.51
CA ASP A 35 -17.40 -3.41 2.06
C ASP A 35 -16.21 -2.44 1.92
N ASP A 36 -15.05 -2.97 1.52
CA ASP A 36 -13.85 -2.16 1.33
C ASP A 36 -13.81 -1.51 -0.05
N VAL A 37 -13.28 -0.30 -0.10
CA VAL A 37 -12.94 0.42 -1.33
C VAL A 37 -11.42 0.61 -1.32
N VAL A 38 -10.76 0.02 -2.31
CA VAL A 38 -9.30 -0.04 -2.35
C VAL A 38 -8.72 0.97 -3.32
N PHE A 39 -7.81 1.76 -2.85
CA PHE A 39 -6.98 2.66 -3.65
C PHE A 39 -5.50 2.35 -3.47
N GLN A 40 -4.76 2.29 -4.56
CA GLN A 40 -3.30 2.25 -4.56
C GLN A 40 -2.78 3.26 -5.57
N HIS A 41 -2.00 4.24 -5.11
CA HIS A 41 -1.32 5.15 -6.03
C HIS A 41 -0.20 4.40 -6.77
N THR A 42 -0.40 4.17 -8.06
CA THR A 42 0.54 3.45 -8.92
C THR A 42 0.29 3.79 -10.38
N THR A 43 1.22 3.43 -11.25
CA THR A 43 1.05 3.42 -12.70
C THR A 43 0.87 1.99 -13.18
N ILE A 44 0.33 1.83 -14.40
CA ILE A 44 0.14 0.51 -15.02
C ILE A 44 1.47 -0.22 -15.29
N GLY A 45 2.58 0.48 -15.30
CA GLY A 45 3.92 -0.08 -15.50
C GLY A 45 4.57 -0.67 -14.25
N TRP A 46 3.94 -0.54 -13.08
CA TRP A 46 4.48 -1.01 -11.81
C TRP A 46 3.72 -2.22 -11.28
N MET A 47 4.40 -3.07 -10.50
CA MET A 47 3.81 -4.28 -9.91
C MET A 47 2.56 -3.97 -9.08
N MET A 48 2.53 -2.84 -8.39
CA MET A 48 1.39 -2.44 -7.55
C MET A 48 0.08 -2.24 -8.34
N TRP A 49 0.14 -2.08 -9.66
CA TRP A 49 -1.04 -2.14 -10.51
C TRP A 49 -1.68 -3.53 -10.48
N ASN A 50 -0.88 -4.59 -10.63
CA ASN A 50 -1.38 -5.96 -10.55
C ASN A 50 -1.94 -6.26 -9.15
N TRP A 51 -1.27 -5.75 -8.11
CA TRP A 51 -1.75 -5.86 -6.74
C TRP A 51 -3.13 -5.19 -6.56
N LEU A 52 -3.30 -3.96 -7.03
CA LEU A 52 -4.58 -3.24 -6.96
C LEU A 52 -5.70 -4.02 -7.65
N LEU A 53 -5.44 -4.56 -8.86
CA LEU A 53 -6.42 -5.39 -9.58
C LEU A 53 -6.79 -6.64 -8.79
N GLY A 54 -5.87 -7.17 -8.00
CA GLY A 54 -6.11 -8.33 -7.12
C GLY A 54 -7.23 -8.11 -6.11
N ALA A 55 -7.50 -6.87 -5.69
CA ALA A 55 -8.58 -6.57 -4.76
C ALA A 55 -9.97 -6.94 -5.32
N LEU A 56 -10.12 -6.95 -6.63
CA LEU A 56 -11.36 -7.40 -7.30
C LEU A 56 -11.72 -8.86 -6.99
N LEU A 57 -10.75 -9.71 -6.63
CA LEU A 57 -10.99 -11.09 -6.21
C LEU A 57 -11.85 -11.17 -4.93
N GLY A 58 -11.67 -10.21 -4.01
CA GLY A 58 -12.48 -10.08 -2.80
C GLY A 58 -13.85 -9.44 -3.05
N GLY A 59 -14.12 -8.99 -4.28
CA GLY A 59 -15.29 -8.19 -4.62
C GLY A 59 -15.23 -6.75 -4.20
N CYS A 60 -14.02 -6.25 -3.86
CA CYS A 60 -13.81 -4.87 -3.47
C CYS A 60 -13.81 -3.95 -4.68
N PRO A 61 -14.58 -2.86 -4.71
CA PRO A 61 -14.37 -1.77 -5.64
C PRO A 61 -12.93 -1.24 -5.55
N ILE A 62 -12.35 -0.90 -6.69
CA ILE A 62 -11.04 -0.24 -6.76
C ILE A 62 -11.19 1.17 -7.29
N VAL A 63 -10.38 2.09 -6.79
CA VAL A 63 -10.30 3.47 -7.27
C VAL A 63 -9.07 3.63 -8.14
N LEU A 64 -9.28 4.14 -9.35
CA LEU A 64 -8.22 4.46 -10.30
C LEU A 64 -8.04 5.98 -10.34
N TYR A 65 -6.79 6.42 -10.30
CA TYR A 65 -6.45 7.83 -10.37
C TYR A 65 -5.33 8.04 -11.39
N ASP A 66 -5.61 8.92 -12.34
CA ASP A 66 -4.63 9.36 -13.34
C ASP A 66 -4.40 10.87 -13.17
N GLY A 67 -3.25 11.22 -12.59
CA GLY A 67 -2.89 12.59 -12.29
C GLY A 67 -1.74 12.71 -11.31
N SER A 68 -1.39 13.96 -10.98
CA SER A 68 -0.35 14.22 -9.98
C SER A 68 -0.87 13.90 -8.58
N PRO A 69 -0.18 13.05 -7.78
CA PRO A 69 -0.62 12.74 -6.42
C PRO A 69 -0.42 13.91 -5.44
N VAL A 70 0.37 14.90 -5.83
CA VAL A 70 0.81 15.99 -4.96
C VAL A 70 0.36 17.38 -5.43
N TYR A 71 -0.40 17.45 -6.51
CA TYR A 71 -0.94 18.71 -7.04
C TYR A 71 -2.35 18.55 -7.61
N PRO A 72 -3.33 19.33 -7.11
CA PRO A 72 -3.23 20.15 -5.91
C PRO A 72 -2.91 19.35 -4.67
N THR A 73 -2.29 19.99 -3.65
CA THR A 73 -1.99 19.31 -2.40
C THR A 73 -3.28 18.82 -1.76
N GLY A 74 -3.33 17.54 -1.36
CA GLY A 74 -4.53 16.97 -0.75
C GLY A 74 -5.48 16.27 -1.73
N VAL A 75 -5.27 16.37 -3.04
CA VAL A 75 -6.17 15.80 -4.06
C VAL A 75 -6.51 14.32 -3.83
N LEU A 76 -5.56 13.51 -3.37
CA LEU A 76 -5.83 12.10 -3.08
C LEU A 76 -6.71 11.91 -1.85
N TRP A 77 -6.62 12.80 -0.86
CA TRP A 77 -7.45 12.76 0.35
C TRP A 77 -8.88 13.22 0.07
N GLU A 78 -9.05 14.26 -0.77
CA GLU A 78 -10.37 14.68 -1.27
C GLU A 78 -11.04 13.56 -2.06
N MET A 79 -10.29 12.91 -2.95
CA MET A 79 -10.77 11.75 -3.69
C MET A 79 -11.15 10.61 -2.74
N ALA A 80 -10.32 10.31 -1.74
CA ALA A 80 -10.57 9.25 -0.77
C ALA A 80 -11.84 9.49 0.05
N ALA A 81 -12.06 10.74 0.50
CA ALA A 81 -13.29 11.13 1.20
C ALA A 81 -14.52 10.97 0.30
N ARG A 82 -14.45 11.53 -0.91
CA ARG A 82 -15.57 11.49 -1.87
C ARG A 82 -15.97 10.08 -2.30
N LEU A 83 -14.99 9.18 -2.49
CA LEU A 83 -15.23 7.83 -2.98
C LEU A 83 -15.31 6.78 -1.87
N GLY A 84 -15.16 7.19 -0.61
CA GLY A 84 -15.27 6.31 0.54
C GLY A 84 -14.14 5.27 0.62
N VAL A 85 -12.93 5.63 0.23
CA VAL A 85 -11.77 4.74 0.28
C VAL A 85 -11.54 4.26 1.70
N THR A 86 -11.42 2.94 1.88
CA THR A 86 -11.14 2.30 3.18
C THR A 86 -9.69 1.84 3.29
N VAL A 87 -9.08 1.42 2.18
CA VAL A 87 -7.66 1.04 2.10
C VAL A 87 -6.93 1.99 1.17
N PHE A 88 -6.02 2.77 1.75
CA PHE A 88 -5.28 3.81 1.05
C PHE A 88 -3.81 3.39 0.86
N GLY A 89 -3.49 2.89 -0.32
CA GLY A 89 -2.14 2.50 -0.70
C GLY A 89 -1.34 3.64 -1.33
N THR A 90 -0.12 3.83 -0.84
CA THR A 90 0.76 4.91 -1.28
C THR A 90 2.25 4.53 -1.13
N SER A 91 3.13 5.52 -1.13
CA SER A 91 4.57 5.35 -0.89
C SER A 91 5.05 6.18 0.29
N ALA A 92 6.14 5.76 0.92
CA ALA A 92 6.81 6.55 1.95
C ALA A 92 7.25 7.93 1.44
N ALA A 93 7.62 8.01 0.16
CA ALA A 93 7.97 9.28 -0.48
C ALA A 93 6.77 10.25 -0.55
N TYR A 94 5.58 9.76 -0.89
CA TYR A 94 4.36 10.58 -0.89
C TYR A 94 4.07 11.11 0.52
N LEU A 95 4.06 10.24 1.53
CA LEU A 95 3.81 10.66 2.92
C LEU A 95 4.83 11.70 3.39
N SER A 96 6.11 11.54 3.04
CA SER A 96 7.15 12.52 3.35
C SER A 96 6.96 13.87 2.65
N ILE A 97 6.43 13.88 1.43
CA ILE A 97 6.12 15.12 0.70
C ILE A 97 4.96 15.85 1.38
N ILE A 98 3.91 15.13 1.73
CA ILE A 98 2.71 15.70 2.38
C ILE A 98 3.08 16.23 3.78
N GLU A 99 3.90 15.50 4.54
CA GLU A 99 4.42 15.95 5.84
C GLU A 99 5.20 17.27 5.70
N ARG A 100 6.16 17.34 4.77
CA ARG A 100 6.93 18.57 4.52
C ARG A 100 6.09 19.77 4.10
N ARG A 101 4.93 19.52 3.48
CA ARG A 101 3.96 20.55 3.13
C ARG A 101 3.06 20.95 4.30
N ALA A 102 3.24 20.31 5.45
CA ALA A 102 2.40 20.48 6.64
C ALA A 102 0.90 20.37 6.35
N PHE A 103 0.54 19.52 5.37
CA PHE A 103 -0.84 19.33 4.98
C PHE A 103 -1.50 18.27 5.84
N VAL A 104 -2.64 18.62 6.43
CA VAL A 104 -3.55 17.69 7.12
C VAL A 104 -4.98 18.04 6.69
N PRO A 105 -5.77 17.11 6.17
CA PRO A 105 -7.11 17.36 5.66
C PRO A 105 -8.15 17.40 6.78
N THR A 106 -8.00 18.32 7.74
CA THR A 106 -8.84 18.39 8.94
C THR A 106 -10.32 18.53 8.65
N GLU A 107 -10.68 19.23 7.58
CA GLU A 107 -12.04 19.42 7.12
C GLU A 107 -12.67 18.15 6.51
N LEU A 108 -11.86 17.15 6.20
CA LEU A 108 -12.32 15.88 5.61
C LEU A 108 -12.40 14.75 6.64
N HIS A 109 -11.91 14.92 7.88
CA HIS A 109 -11.78 13.83 8.85
C HIS A 109 -13.08 13.05 9.06
N ASP A 110 -14.21 13.72 9.15
CA ASP A 110 -15.53 13.08 9.34
C ASP A 110 -16.01 12.31 8.09
N GLN A 111 -15.45 12.62 6.93
CA GLN A 111 -15.80 12.00 5.66
C GLN A 111 -14.87 10.85 5.29
N LEU A 112 -13.65 10.85 5.83
CA LEU A 112 -12.66 9.81 5.55
C LEU A 112 -13.05 8.48 6.18
N LYS A 113 -13.15 7.43 5.37
CA LYS A 113 -13.43 6.05 5.80
C LYS A 113 -12.17 5.19 5.88
N VAL A 114 -11.00 5.78 5.69
CA VAL A 114 -9.72 5.08 5.68
C VAL A 114 -9.51 4.35 7.00
N ARG A 115 -9.40 3.02 6.95
CA ARG A 115 -9.08 2.14 8.08
C ARG A 115 -7.63 1.63 8.04
N MET A 116 -7.03 1.70 6.84
CA MET A 116 -5.68 1.19 6.61
C MET A 116 -4.93 2.09 5.62
N ILE A 117 -3.70 2.45 5.95
CA ILE A 117 -2.74 3.09 5.04
C ILE A 117 -1.62 2.10 4.78
N LEU A 118 -1.38 1.76 3.51
CA LEU A 118 -0.29 0.90 3.10
C LEU A 118 0.81 1.71 2.43
N SER A 119 2.05 1.50 2.86
CA SER A 119 3.22 2.18 2.34
C SER A 119 4.22 1.19 1.76
N THR A 120 4.71 1.46 0.55
CA THR A 120 5.71 0.63 -0.13
C THR A 120 6.68 1.46 -0.96
N GLY A 121 7.64 0.79 -1.60
CA GLY A 121 8.63 1.40 -2.49
C GLY A 121 9.89 1.91 -1.81
N SER A 122 9.84 2.19 -0.51
CA SER A 122 10.99 2.51 0.34
C SER A 122 10.60 2.33 1.82
N PRO A 123 11.57 2.21 2.74
CA PRO A 123 11.28 2.12 4.17
C PRO A 123 10.45 3.31 4.66
N LEU A 124 9.42 3.01 5.45
CA LEU A 124 8.62 4.03 6.11
C LEU A 124 9.26 4.42 7.44
N ARG A 125 9.68 5.69 7.56
CA ARG A 125 10.29 6.20 8.79
C ARG A 125 9.29 6.20 9.95
N ALA A 126 9.78 5.94 11.16
CA ALA A 126 8.95 5.85 12.36
C ALA A 126 8.07 7.10 12.59
N GLU A 127 8.60 8.29 12.29
CA GLU A 127 7.89 9.56 12.47
C GLU A 127 6.67 9.70 11.57
N LEU A 128 6.61 8.95 10.45
CA LEU A 128 5.48 9.01 9.53
C LEU A 128 4.27 8.20 10.00
N TYR A 129 4.41 7.32 10.98
CA TYR A 129 3.28 6.56 11.53
C TYR A 129 2.29 7.48 12.26
N PRO A 130 2.70 8.30 13.26
CA PRO A 130 1.78 9.24 13.89
C PRO A 130 1.31 10.34 12.92
N PHE A 131 2.08 10.66 11.88
CA PHE A 131 1.63 11.58 10.85
C PHE A 131 0.51 10.96 10.00
N ALA A 132 0.58 9.68 9.67
CA ALA A 132 -0.49 8.97 8.96
C ALA A 132 -1.82 8.99 9.75
N GLU A 133 -1.76 8.83 11.07
CA GLU A 133 -2.94 8.97 11.95
C GLU A 133 -3.51 10.40 11.92
N LYS A 134 -2.64 11.42 11.90
CA LYS A 134 -3.08 12.81 11.77
C LYS A 134 -3.79 13.08 10.45
N LEU A 135 -3.36 12.44 9.36
CA LEU A 135 -4.02 12.58 8.06
C LEU A 135 -5.46 12.03 8.07
N VAL A 136 -5.73 11.00 8.85
CA VAL A 136 -7.07 10.41 8.98
C VAL A 136 -7.89 11.03 10.12
N GLY A 137 -7.23 11.67 11.08
CA GLY A 137 -7.88 12.27 12.25
C GLY A 137 -8.23 11.29 13.36
N ARG A 138 -7.79 10.04 13.26
CA ARG A 138 -8.00 8.98 14.26
C ARG A 138 -6.93 7.88 14.12
N PRO A 139 -6.81 6.97 15.09
CA PRO A 139 -5.97 5.78 14.94
C PRO A 139 -6.33 5.01 13.67
N VAL A 140 -5.32 4.64 12.91
CA VAL A 140 -5.44 3.90 11.66
C VAL A 140 -4.32 2.88 11.56
N MET A 141 -4.60 1.73 10.99
CA MET A 141 -3.55 0.75 10.73
C MET A 141 -2.58 1.29 9.67
N VAL A 142 -1.29 1.32 9.97
CA VAL A 142 -0.24 1.70 9.02
C VAL A 142 0.62 0.49 8.72
N GLY A 143 0.47 -0.05 7.52
CA GLY A 143 1.25 -1.19 7.04
C GLY A 143 2.43 -0.74 6.19
N SER A 144 3.66 -1.00 6.65
CA SER A 144 4.84 -0.91 5.82
C SER A 144 5.08 -2.26 5.15
N ILE A 145 5.04 -2.29 3.82
CA ILE A 145 5.18 -3.52 3.05
C ILE A 145 6.39 -3.45 2.13
N THR A 146 7.06 -4.59 1.98
CA THR A 146 8.18 -4.73 1.04
C THR A 146 7.98 -5.93 0.15
N GLY A 147 8.33 -5.81 -1.12
CA GLY A 147 8.14 -6.85 -2.10
C GLY A 147 8.94 -6.60 -3.37
N GLY A 148 8.65 -7.36 -4.42
CA GLY A 148 9.39 -7.25 -5.67
C GLY A 148 8.56 -7.58 -6.90
N SER A 149 8.95 -6.95 -8.03
CA SER A 149 8.34 -7.22 -9.33
C SER A 149 8.56 -8.66 -9.79
N ASP A 150 9.72 -9.26 -9.43
CA ASP A 150 10.10 -10.60 -9.88
C ASP A 150 9.15 -11.67 -9.34
N LEU A 151 8.68 -11.54 -8.10
CA LEU A 151 7.70 -12.45 -7.52
C LEU A 151 6.25 -11.95 -7.66
N CYS A 152 6.07 -10.70 -8.05
CA CYS A 152 4.77 -10.00 -8.11
C CYS A 152 3.99 -10.13 -6.79
N SER A 153 4.69 -9.95 -5.68
CA SER A 153 4.22 -10.20 -4.32
C SER A 153 5.07 -9.42 -3.31
N LEU A 154 4.75 -9.60 -2.04
CA LEU A 154 5.49 -9.03 -0.93
C LEU A 154 6.32 -10.09 -0.19
N PHE A 155 7.46 -9.69 0.36
CA PHE A 155 8.29 -10.46 1.30
C PHE A 155 7.78 -10.29 2.72
N SER A 156 7.53 -9.03 3.11
CA SER A 156 6.97 -8.68 4.41
C SER A 156 5.66 -7.95 4.24
N ALA A 157 4.74 -8.26 5.12
CA ALA A 157 3.35 -7.90 5.03
C ALA A 157 2.89 -7.06 6.22
N HIS A 158 1.76 -6.46 6.04
CA HIS A 158 0.87 -6.00 7.09
C HIS A 158 -0.06 -7.15 7.53
N ASN A 159 -0.63 -7.04 8.72
CA ASN A 159 -1.67 -7.96 9.19
C ASN A 159 -2.53 -7.26 10.25
N GLU A 160 -3.85 -7.25 10.07
CA GLU A 160 -4.78 -6.60 10.98
C GLU A 160 -4.81 -7.21 12.40
N ALA A 161 -4.45 -8.48 12.52
CA ALA A 161 -4.44 -9.18 13.81
C ALA A 161 -3.17 -8.93 14.64
N LEU A 162 -2.19 -8.22 14.08
CA LEU A 162 -0.90 -7.97 14.74
C LEU A 162 -0.74 -6.49 15.12
N PRO A 163 -0.02 -6.19 16.20
CA PRO A 163 0.31 -4.82 16.56
C PRO A 163 1.22 -4.17 15.51
N VAL A 164 1.08 -2.86 15.35
CA VAL A 164 1.94 -2.04 14.50
C VAL A 164 3.00 -1.38 15.37
N TYR A 165 4.27 -1.61 15.04
CA TYR A 165 5.41 -0.91 15.64
C TYR A 165 6.00 0.08 14.62
N ALA A 166 6.10 1.34 15.01
CA ALA A 166 6.58 2.39 14.12
C ALA A 166 8.01 2.11 13.62
N GLY A 167 8.20 2.11 12.30
CA GLY A 167 9.48 1.84 11.66
C GLY A 167 9.73 0.37 11.34
N GLU A 168 8.82 -0.53 11.71
CA GLU A 168 8.95 -1.98 11.45
C GLU A 168 7.93 -2.46 10.42
N THR A 169 8.22 -3.62 9.83
CA THR A 169 7.24 -4.43 9.09
C THR A 169 6.66 -5.49 10.02
N GLN A 170 5.34 -5.72 9.98
CA GLN A 170 4.66 -6.51 11.00
C GLN A 170 4.99 -8.00 10.96
N CYS A 171 5.08 -8.59 9.76
CA CYS A 171 5.31 -10.02 9.61
C CYS A 171 5.84 -10.39 8.23
N LEU A 172 6.30 -11.61 8.07
CA LEU A 172 6.59 -12.19 6.77
C LEU A 172 5.28 -12.45 6.00
N GLY A 173 5.36 -12.35 4.69
CA GLY A 173 4.26 -12.76 3.82
C GLY A 173 3.95 -14.25 3.99
N LEU A 174 2.68 -14.62 4.13
CA LEU A 174 2.27 -16.02 4.21
C LEU A 174 2.80 -16.81 3.01
N GLY A 175 3.45 -17.95 3.29
CA GLY A 175 4.06 -18.79 2.27
C GLY A 175 5.38 -18.26 1.69
N MET A 176 5.94 -17.18 2.26
CA MET A 176 7.24 -16.65 1.89
C MET A 176 8.30 -17.15 2.89
N ASP A 177 9.32 -17.81 2.36
CA ASP A 177 10.52 -18.19 3.09
C ASP A 177 11.57 -17.09 2.88
N VAL A 178 11.65 -16.17 3.85
CA VAL A 178 12.48 -14.97 3.77
C VAL A 178 13.50 -14.98 4.90
N ASP A 179 14.75 -14.85 4.54
CA ASP A 179 15.86 -14.65 5.46
C ASP A 179 16.64 -13.38 5.13
N LEU A 180 17.19 -12.74 6.16
CA LEU A 180 18.01 -11.55 6.03
C LEU A 180 19.49 -11.93 6.16
N SER A 181 20.22 -11.77 5.07
CA SER A 181 21.65 -12.01 5.04
C SER A 181 22.43 -10.69 5.15
N LEU A 182 23.37 -10.63 6.10
CA LEU A 182 24.30 -9.52 6.29
C LEU A 182 25.65 -9.74 5.56
N ILE A 183 25.70 -10.66 4.58
CA ILE A 183 26.93 -11.06 3.89
C ILE A 183 27.59 -9.89 3.13
N HIS A 184 26.85 -8.86 2.81
CA HIS A 184 27.30 -7.70 2.02
C HIS A 184 27.31 -6.37 2.79
N ILE A 185 27.30 -6.43 4.11
CA ILE A 185 27.46 -5.28 5.00
C ILE A 185 28.88 -5.25 5.55
#